data_5281f623fae03b2e36744c1e2eabe5b0
#
_entry.id   5281f623fae03b2e36744c1e2eabe5b0
#
_cell.length_a   1.000
_cell.length_b   1.000
_cell.length_c   1.000
_cell.angle_alpha   90.00
_cell.angle_beta   90.00
_cell.angle_gamma   90.00
#
_symmetry.space_group_name_H-M   'P 1'
#
loop_
_entity.id
_entity.type
_entity.pdbx_description
1 polymer ?
#
loop_
_entity_poly.entity_id
_entity_poly.type
_entity_poly.pdbx_seq_one_letter_code
_entity_poly.pdbx_strand_id
1 'polypeptide(L)' 'MTQSQIKLLLAIANAITEAVKAAGPTGAPGGVIYAALMAQGCTLAQYEQLMAGMVQAGKLTRHGDCYRLAEASQ' A
#
# COMPACT_ATOMS: atom_id res chain seq x y z
N MET A 1 12.24 -15.59 -6.63
CA MET A 1 11.46 -14.48 -7.22
C MET A 1 12.22 -13.94 -8.41
N THR A 2 11.54 -13.76 -9.53
CA THR A 2 12.19 -13.23 -10.74
C THR A 2 12.31 -11.72 -10.68
N GLN A 3 13.16 -11.15 -11.54
CA GLN A 3 13.29 -9.70 -11.62
C GLN A 3 11.99 -9.04 -12.04
N SER A 4 11.22 -9.69 -12.92
CA SER A 4 9.91 -9.15 -13.32
C SER A 4 8.96 -9.06 -12.15
N GLN A 5 8.96 -10.07 -11.30
CA GLN A 5 8.11 -10.06 -10.10
C GLN A 5 8.55 -9.01 -9.11
N ILE A 6 9.85 -8.83 -8.96
CA ILE A 6 10.38 -7.79 -8.06
C ILE A 6 9.99 -6.41 -8.56
N LYS A 7 10.12 -6.16 -9.86
CA LYS A 7 9.74 -4.89 -10.44
C LYS A 7 8.25 -4.60 -10.27
N LEU A 8 7.42 -5.63 -10.45
CA LEU A 8 5.98 -5.47 -10.27
C LEU A 8 5.65 -5.13 -8.82
N LEU A 9 6.27 -5.82 -7.87
CA LEU A 9 6.05 -5.55 -6.45
C LEU A 9 6.49 -4.15 -6.08
N LEU A 10 7.62 -3.69 -6.62
CA LEU A 10 8.09 -2.34 -6.35
C LEU A 10 7.14 -1.30 -6.92
N ALA A 11 6.63 -1.54 -8.14
CA ALA A 11 5.68 -0.63 -8.75
C ALA A 11 4.39 -0.54 -7.93
N ILE A 12 3.90 -1.68 -7.44
CA ILE A 12 2.71 -1.71 -6.62
C ILE A 12 2.95 -1.01 -5.28
N ALA A 13 4.09 -1.28 -4.65
CA ALA A 13 4.43 -0.64 -3.39
C ALA A 13 4.54 0.87 -3.55
N ASN A 14 5.11 1.34 -4.66
CA ASN A 14 5.18 2.76 -4.95
C ASN A 14 3.80 3.36 -5.16
N ALA A 15 2.91 2.64 -5.85
CA ALA A 15 1.55 3.11 -6.07
C ALA A 15 0.81 3.26 -4.75
N ILE A 16 0.98 2.31 -3.84
CA ILE A 16 0.39 2.39 -2.51
C ILE A 16 0.93 3.60 -1.76
N THR A 17 2.24 3.77 -1.76
CA THR A 17 2.90 4.88 -1.08
C THR A 17 2.38 6.21 -1.60
N GLU A 18 2.28 6.35 -2.91
CA GLU A 18 1.80 7.59 -3.51
C GLU A 18 0.34 7.85 -3.19
N ALA A 19 -0.49 6.82 -3.19
CA ALA A 19 -1.90 6.97 -2.86
C ALA A 19 -2.08 7.41 -1.40
N VAL A 20 -1.32 6.83 -0.49
CA VAL A 20 -1.39 7.17 0.93
C VAL A 20 -0.86 8.59 1.15
N LYS A 21 0.23 8.93 0.48
CA LYS A 21 0.83 10.24 0.57
C LYS A 21 -0.12 11.32 0.06
N ALA A 22 -0.81 11.05 -1.03
CA ALA A 22 -1.75 12.00 -1.61
C ALA A 22 -2.95 12.26 -0.71
N ALA A 23 -3.32 11.27 0.10
CA ALA A 23 -4.44 11.42 1.04
C ALA A 23 -4.09 12.32 2.22
N GLY A 24 -2.81 12.51 2.49
CA GLY A 24 -2.37 13.39 3.55
C GLY A 24 -2.56 12.82 4.95
N PRO A 25 -2.58 13.67 5.98
CA PRO A 25 -2.59 13.19 7.36
C PRO A 25 -3.88 12.48 7.78
N THR A 26 -4.96 12.65 7.03
CA THR A 26 -6.20 11.95 7.36
C THR A 26 -6.16 10.48 6.98
N GLY A 27 -5.21 10.09 6.12
CA GLY A 27 -5.06 8.72 5.70
C GLY A 27 -5.90 8.36 4.48
N ALA A 28 -5.49 7.32 3.79
CA ALA A 28 -6.18 6.84 2.59
C ALA A 28 -7.10 5.69 2.96
N PRO A 29 -8.40 5.76 2.60
CA PRO A 29 -9.27 4.61 2.80
C PRO A 29 -8.78 3.40 2.02
N GLY A 30 -8.85 2.22 2.65
CA GLY A 30 -8.36 0.99 2.03
C GLY A 30 -9.04 0.70 0.70
N GLY A 31 -10.34 1.01 0.59
CA GLY A 31 -11.06 0.80 -0.65
C GLY A 31 -10.53 1.62 -1.82
N VAL A 32 -10.09 2.83 -1.55
CA VAL A 32 -9.49 3.68 -2.58
C VAL A 32 -8.16 3.10 -3.05
N ILE A 33 -7.34 2.64 -2.10
CA ILE A 33 -6.06 2.03 -2.42
C ILE A 33 -6.28 0.75 -3.24
N TYR A 34 -7.22 -0.08 -2.82
CA TYR A 34 -7.52 -1.32 -3.53
C TYR A 34 -8.00 -1.03 -4.95
N ALA A 35 -8.86 -0.03 -5.12
CA ALA A 35 -9.34 0.33 -6.46
C ALA A 35 -8.20 0.72 -7.38
N ALA A 36 -7.23 1.47 -6.86
CA ALA A 36 -6.06 1.86 -7.63
C ALA A 36 -5.21 0.65 -8.01
N LEU A 37 -5.04 -0.29 -7.09
CA LEU A 37 -4.24 -1.49 -7.35
C LEU A 37 -4.96 -2.48 -8.24
N MET A 38 -6.28 -2.53 -8.16
CA MET A 38 -7.08 -3.38 -9.02
C MET A 38 -6.87 -3.01 -10.48
N ALA A 39 -6.70 -1.74 -10.76
CA ALA A 39 -6.39 -1.26 -12.10
C ALA A 39 -5.04 -1.79 -12.59
N GLN A 40 -4.16 -2.18 -11.68
CA GLN A 40 -2.86 -2.78 -11.99
C GLN A 40 -2.92 -4.30 -12.05
N GLY A 41 -4.10 -4.89 -11.93
CA GLY A 41 -4.26 -6.34 -11.95
C GLY A 41 -4.11 -7.02 -10.61
N CYS A 42 -4.16 -6.28 -9.52
CA CYS A 42 -4.00 -6.82 -8.18
C CYS A 42 -5.32 -7.46 -7.71
N THR A 43 -5.25 -8.68 -7.20
CA THR A 43 -6.42 -9.32 -6.62
C THR A 43 -6.60 -8.87 -5.18
N LEU A 44 -7.79 -9.10 -4.63
CA LEU A 44 -8.07 -8.75 -3.24
C LEU A 44 -7.12 -9.47 -2.28
N ALA A 45 -6.86 -10.75 -2.51
CA ALA A 45 -5.94 -11.50 -1.67
C ALA A 45 -4.53 -10.92 -1.72
N GLN A 46 -4.06 -10.56 -2.91
CA GLN A 46 -2.75 -9.94 -3.08
C GLN A 46 -2.70 -8.59 -2.38
N TYR A 47 -3.77 -7.80 -2.50
CA TYR A 47 -3.87 -6.51 -1.85
C TYR A 47 -3.77 -6.66 -0.34
N GLU A 48 -4.53 -7.59 0.24
CA GLU A 48 -4.54 -7.79 1.69
C GLU A 48 -3.17 -8.20 2.21
N GLN A 49 -2.51 -9.12 1.49
CA GLN A 49 -1.17 -9.56 1.88
C GLN A 49 -0.17 -8.42 1.80
N LEU A 50 -0.28 -7.62 0.76
CA LEU A 50 0.63 -6.52 0.53
C LEU A 50 0.48 -5.45 1.61
N MET A 51 -0.76 -5.08 1.93
CA MET A 51 -1.00 -4.07 2.94
C MET A 51 -0.56 -4.56 4.32
N ALA A 52 -0.83 -5.82 4.66
CA ALA A 52 -0.37 -6.39 5.91
C ALA A 52 1.16 -6.39 5.99
N GLY A 53 1.81 -6.73 4.89
CA GLY A 53 3.26 -6.72 4.83
C GLY A 53 3.84 -5.34 5.01
N MET A 54 3.22 -4.32 4.42
CA MET A 54 3.70 -2.95 4.56
C MET A 54 3.52 -2.43 5.98
N VAL A 55 2.42 -2.78 6.63
CA VAL A 55 2.21 -2.42 8.03
C VAL A 55 3.23 -3.13 8.91
N GLN A 56 3.45 -4.41 8.68
CA GLN A 56 4.42 -5.20 9.44
C GLN A 56 5.84 -4.68 9.27
N ALA A 57 6.16 -4.22 8.07
CA ALA A 57 7.49 -3.67 7.78
C ALA A 57 7.68 -2.25 8.32
N GLY A 58 6.64 -1.66 8.91
CA GLY A 58 6.73 -0.31 9.44
C GLY A 58 6.64 0.79 8.39
N LYS A 59 6.17 0.45 7.19
CA LYS A 59 6.02 1.44 6.12
C LYS A 59 4.71 2.20 6.22
N LEU A 60 3.67 1.54 6.72
CA LEU A 60 2.35 2.12 6.87
C LEU A 60 1.82 1.89 8.27
N THR A 61 0.92 2.75 8.71
CA THR A 61 0.14 2.51 9.91
C THR A 61 -1.33 2.41 9.51
N ARG A 62 -2.05 1.55 10.18
CA ARG A 62 -3.47 1.34 9.92
C ARG A 62 -4.30 1.92 11.07
N HIS A 63 -5.31 2.70 10.71
CA HIS A 63 -6.25 3.29 11.67
C HIS A 63 -7.65 3.02 11.16
N GLY A 64 -8.28 1.97 11.69
CA GLY A 64 -9.57 1.52 11.19
C GLY A 64 -9.42 1.04 9.75
N ASP A 65 -10.14 1.67 8.83
CA ASP A 65 -10.06 1.33 7.41
C ASP A 65 -9.12 2.22 6.63
N CYS A 66 -8.39 3.10 7.30
CA CYS A 66 -7.51 4.05 6.63
C CYS A 66 -6.05 3.71 6.89
N TYR A 67 -5.20 4.03 5.91
CA TYR A 67 -3.77 3.81 6.00
C TYR A 67 -3.05 5.14 5.89
N ARG A 68 -2.00 5.31 6.69
CA ARG A 68 -1.14 6.48 6.63
C ARG A 68 0.31 6.04 6.52
N LEU A 69 1.16 6.91 5.99
CA LEU A 69 2.59 6.62 5.98
C LEU A 69 3.09 6.62 7.41
N ALA A 70 3.91 5.62 7.74
CA ALA A 70 4.55 5.57 9.05
C ALA A 70 5.57 6.69 9.14
N GLU A 71 5.63 7.32 10.29
CA GLU A 71 6.62 8.38 10.53
C GLU A 71 7.97 7.74 10.74
N ALA A 72 8.85 7.98 9.82
CA ALA A 72 10.13 7.29 9.82
C ALA A 72 11.08 7.79 10.87
N SER A 73 10.89 8.98 11.32
CA SER A 73 11.85 9.62 12.19
C SER A 73 11.68 9.31 13.66
N GLN A 74 10.82 8.53 13.97
CA GLN A 74 10.40 8.38 15.35
C GLN A 74 11.43 7.77 16.26
#